data_42204851c1e1a48b456166b1c090d1b1
#
_entry.id   42204851c1e1a48b456166b1c090d1b1
#
_cell.length_a   1.000
_cell.length_b   1.000
_cell.length_c   1.000
_cell.angle_alpha   90.00
_cell.angle_beta   90.00
_cell.angle_gamma   90.00
#
_symmetry.space_group_name_H-M   'P 1'
#
loop_
_entity.id
_entity.type
_entity.pdbx_description
1 polymer ?
#
loop_
_entity_poly.entity_id
_entity_poly.type
_entity_poly.pdbx_seq_one_letter_code
_entity_poly.pdbx_strand_id
1 'polypeptide(L)'
;MINHSIPSYQKNNKLHYFYNTLNQKINMDNARVFKMSFASVYPHYITKATKKGRTKEEVDTIICWLTGYTQKALEDQIAQKTSLENFFASAPQLHPNVSKITGVICGYRVEEIEDKLMQKIRYMDKLIDELAKGRAMEKILRQ
;
A
#
# COMPACT_ATOMS: atom_id res chain seq x y z
N MET A 1 -9.36 -16.26 -52.32
CA MET A 1 -8.76 -15.64 -51.13
C MET A 1 -9.41 -16.24 -49.91
N ILE A 2 -8.66 -17.00 -49.16
CA ILE A 2 -9.15 -17.53 -47.86
C ILE A 2 -8.96 -16.44 -46.82
N ASN A 3 -10.06 -15.90 -46.32
CA ASN A 3 -10.02 -14.89 -45.28
C ASN A 3 -9.79 -15.56 -43.91
N HIS A 4 -8.56 -15.50 -43.41
CA HIS A 4 -8.18 -16.05 -42.10
C HIS A 4 -8.58 -15.13 -40.96
N SER A 5 -9.81 -14.58 -40.92
CA SER A 5 -10.29 -13.87 -39.77
C SER A 5 -10.53 -14.85 -38.62
N ILE A 6 -9.83 -14.63 -37.50
CA ILE A 6 -10.06 -15.40 -36.28
C ILE A 6 -11.50 -15.14 -35.84
N PRO A 7 -12.33 -16.18 -35.61
CA PRO A 7 -13.69 -15.99 -35.14
C PRO A 7 -13.74 -15.13 -33.87
N SER A 8 -14.73 -14.26 -33.73
CA SER A 8 -14.91 -13.39 -32.57
C SER A 8 -14.89 -14.13 -31.21
N TYR A 9 -15.40 -15.38 -31.22
CA TYR A 9 -15.36 -16.28 -30.07
C TYR A 9 -13.94 -16.63 -29.63
N GLN A 10 -13.00 -16.88 -30.56
CA GLN A 10 -11.61 -17.18 -30.23
C GLN A 10 -10.84 -15.94 -29.72
N LYS A 11 -11.17 -14.75 -30.21
CA LYS A 11 -10.60 -13.50 -29.73
C LYS A 11 -11.00 -13.22 -28.28
N ASN A 12 -12.26 -13.44 -27.96
CA ASN A 12 -12.77 -13.27 -26.60
C ASN A 12 -12.16 -14.26 -25.60
N ASN A 13 -11.95 -15.51 -26.03
CA ASN A 13 -11.35 -16.54 -25.20
C ASN A 13 -9.88 -16.25 -24.89
N LYS A 14 -9.13 -15.73 -25.86
CA LYS A 14 -7.73 -15.36 -25.69
C LYS A 14 -7.57 -14.15 -24.74
N LEU A 15 -8.41 -13.13 -24.89
CA LEU A 15 -8.45 -11.97 -23.98
C LEU A 15 -8.83 -12.38 -22.56
N HIS A 16 -9.81 -13.27 -22.40
CA HIS A 16 -10.21 -13.78 -21.10
C HIS A 16 -9.10 -14.59 -20.42
N TYR A 17 -8.38 -15.41 -21.17
CA TYR A 17 -7.20 -16.14 -20.68
C TYR A 17 -6.10 -15.20 -20.22
N PHE A 18 -5.75 -14.17 -21.00
CA PHE A 18 -4.77 -13.15 -20.59
C PHE A 18 -5.18 -12.41 -19.34
N TYR A 19 -6.44 -12.01 -19.23
CA TYR A 19 -6.99 -11.34 -18.08
C TYR A 19 -6.89 -12.20 -16.82
N ASN A 20 -7.26 -13.46 -16.91
CA ASN A 20 -7.17 -14.39 -15.79
C ASN A 20 -5.72 -14.65 -15.36
N THR A 21 -4.81 -14.81 -16.33
CA THR A 21 -3.39 -15.02 -16.05
C THR A 21 -2.78 -13.78 -15.37
N LEU A 22 -3.12 -12.58 -15.83
CA LEU A 22 -2.68 -11.32 -15.21
C LEU A 22 -3.21 -11.19 -13.79
N ASN A 23 -4.49 -11.48 -13.57
CA ASN A 23 -5.08 -11.43 -12.23
C ASN A 23 -4.45 -12.44 -11.28
N GLN A 24 -4.15 -13.66 -11.73
CA GLN A 24 -3.44 -14.66 -10.93
C GLN A 24 -2.05 -14.15 -10.53
N LYS A 25 -1.31 -13.53 -11.44
CA LYS A 25 0.00 -12.95 -11.14
C LYS A 25 -0.09 -11.82 -10.13
N ILE A 26 -1.04 -10.90 -10.29
CA ILE A 26 -1.29 -9.80 -9.34
C ILE A 26 -1.60 -10.36 -7.95
N ASN A 27 -2.46 -11.38 -7.86
CA ASN A 27 -2.82 -12.01 -6.59
C ASN A 27 -1.62 -12.69 -5.92
N MET A 28 -0.73 -13.33 -6.69
CA MET A 28 0.49 -13.94 -6.16
C MET A 28 1.47 -12.89 -5.64
N ASP A 29 1.66 -11.78 -6.37
CA ASP A 29 2.52 -10.68 -5.95
C ASP A 29 1.98 -10.00 -4.68
N ASN A 30 0.67 -9.79 -4.60
CA ASN A 30 0.01 -9.27 -3.42
C ASN A 30 0.20 -10.20 -2.21
N ALA A 31 0.05 -11.53 -2.39
CA ALA A 31 0.24 -12.49 -1.32
C ALA A 31 1.67 -12.45 -0.75
N ARG A 32 2.68 -12.23 -1.57
CA ARG A 32 4.07 -12.04 -1.10
C ARG A 32 4.22 -10.79 -0.26
N VAL A 33 3.65 -9.67 -0.71
CA VAL A 33 3.68 -8.41 0.05
C VAL A 33 2.99 -8.57 1.40
N PHE A 34 1.85 -9.23 1.45
CA PHE A 34 1.08 -9.44 2.69
C PHE A 34 1.86 -10.22 3.75
N LYS A 35 2.74 -11.13 3.34
CA LYS A 35 3.58 -11.94 4.22
C LYS A 35 4.86 -11.24 4.67
N MET A 36 5.25 -10.13 4.04
CA MET A 36 6.40 -9.35 4.48
C MET A 36 6.17 -8.83 5.89
N SER A 37 7.21 -8.83 6.73
CA SER A 37 7.10 -8.24 8.05
C SER A 37 7.08 -6.71 7.97
N PHE A 38 6.29 -6.08 8.83
CA PHE A 38 6.33 -4.62 8.98
C PHE A 38 7.75 -4.15 9.35
N ALA A 39 8.45 -4.92 10.18
CA ALA A 39 9.84 -4.65 10.57
C ALA A 39 10.81 -4.59 9.37
N SER A 40 10.52 -5.29 8.27
CA SER A 40 11.35 -5.25 7.05
C SER A 40 11.07 -4.00 6.19
N VAL A 41 9.87 -3.46 6.26
CA VAL A 41 9.45 -2.28 5.49
C VAL A 41 9.79 -0.98 6.22
N TYR A 42 9.60 -0.95 7.52
CA TYR A 42 9.76 0.24 8.36
C TYR A 42 11.12 0.95 8.20
N PRO A 43 12.28 0.26 8.18
CA PRO A 43 13.56 0.93 7.98
C PRO A 43 13.67 1.68 6.64
N HIS A 44 12.98 1.21 5.61
CA HIS A 44 12.95 1.89 4.30
C HIS A 44 12.18 3.22 4.39
N TYR A 45 11.12 3.27 5.18
CA TYR A 45 10.39 4.52 5.45
C TYR A 45 11.25 5.52 6.20
N ILE A 46 11.97 5.06 7.22
CA ILE A 46 12.88 5.90 7.99
C ILE A 46 13.98 6.46 7.07
N THR A 47 14.61 5.62 6.27
CA THR A 47 15.65 6.04 5.33
C THR A 47 15.12 7.05 4.32
N LYS A 48 13.95 6.79 3.74
CA LYS A 48 13.31 7.68 2.75
C LYS A 48 13.04 9.07 3.35
N ALA A 49 12.53 9.12 4.56
CA ALA A 49 12.23 10.37 5.25
C ALA A 49 13.49 11.12 5.67
N THR A 50 14.46 10.46 6.31
CA THR A 50 15.67 11.09 6.84
C THR A 50 16.58 11.63 5.75
N LYS A 51 16.65 10.98 4.58
CA LYS A 51 17.35 11.49 3.40
C LYS A 51 16.84 12.86 2.93
N LYS A 52 15.59 13.17 3.23
CA LYS A 52 14.93 14.43 2.86
C LYS A 52 14.80 15.41 4.05
N GLY A 53 15.53 15.15 5.12
CA GLY A 53 15.55 16.02 6.31
C GLY A 53 14.31 15.90 7.20
N ARG A 54 13.50 14.84 7.00
CA ARG A 54 12.36 14.55 7.87
C ARG A 54 12.80 13.61 9.00
N THR A 55 11.97 13.43 10.01
CA THR A 55 12.34 12.71 11.22
C THR A 55 11.63 11.37 11.37
N LYS A 56 12.24 10.46 12.15
CA LYS A 56 11.61 9.20 12.55
C LYS A 56 10.27 9.44 13.27
N GLU A 57 10.24 10.46 14.13
CA GLU A 57 9.04 10.83 14.88
C GLU A 57 7.89 11.23 13.96
N GLU A 58 8.18 11.90 12.86
CA GLU A 58 7.18 12.24 11.85
C GLU A 58 6.66 10.97 11.13
N VAL A 59 7.54 10.03 10.81
CA VAL A 59 7.15 8.73 10.24
C VAL A 59 6.24 7.98 11.21
N ASP A 60 6.63 7.86 12.47
CA ASP A 60 5.86 7.17 13.50
C ASP A 60 4.48 7.82 13.71
N THR A 61 4.43 9.15 13.75
CA THR A 61 3.18 9.90 13.85
C THR A 61 2.22 9.59 12.71
N ILE A 62 2.71 9.52 11.48
CA ILE A 62 1.93 9.19 10.30
C ILE A 62 1.36 7.79 10.42
N ILE A 63 2.19 6.81 10.77
CA ILE A 63 1.77 5.41 10.87
C ILE A 63 0.75 5.23 12.01
N CYS A 64 0.97 5.86 13.16
CA CYS A 64 0.03 5.83 14.28
C CYS A 64 -1.31 6.51 13.92
N TRP A 65 -1.27 7.62 13.19
CA TRP A 65 -2.49 8.26 12.67
C TRP A 65 -3.28 7.32 11.78
N LEU A 66 -2.59 6.66 10.86
CA LEU A 66 -3.23 5.76 9.89
C LEU A 66 -3.90 4.55 10.56
N THR A 67 -3.24 3.96 11.54
CA THR A 67 -3.56 2.63 12.08
C THR A 67 -4.27 2.65 13.43
N GLY A 68 -4.18 3.76 14.16
CA GLY A 68 -4.65 3.85 15.54
C GLY A 68 -3.72 3.20 16.57
N TYR A 69 -2.56 2.69 16.17
CA TYR A 69 -1.57 2.21 17.14
C TYR A 69 -1.03 3.36 18.00
N THR A 70 -0.79 3.06 19.26
CA THR A 70 0.07 3.92 20.10
C THR A 70 1.53 3.73 19.70
N GLN A 71 2.40 4.63 20.09
CA GLN A 71 3.84 4.49 19.85
C GLN A 71 4.39 3.16 20.38
N LYS A 72 3.99 2.77 21.60
CA LYS A 72 4.40 1.50 22.21
C LYS A 72 3.89 0.31 21.40
N ALA A 73 2.63 0.31 21.00
CA ALA A 73 2.04 -0.77 20.21
C ALA A 73 2.71 -0.88 18.83
N LEU A 74 3.06 0.24 18.20
CA LEU A 74 3.84 0.26 16.96
C LEU A 74 5.21 -0.41 17.16
N GLU A 75 5.92 -0.04 18.22
CA GLU A 75 7.21 -0.65 18.57
C GLU A 75 7.09 -2.16 18.81
N ASP A 76 6.02 -2.60 19.47
CA ASP A 76 5.72 -4.02 19.68
C ASP A 76 5.53 -4.77 18.37
N GLN A 77 4.86 -4.17 17.38
CA GLN A 77 4.68 -4.76 16.05
C GLN A 77 6.02 -4.94 15.32
N ILE A 78 6.91 -3.98 15.45
CA ILE A 78 8.27 -4.06 14.90
C ILE A 78 9.06 -5.18 15.58
N ALA A 79 9.05 -5.23 16.92
CA ALA A 79 9.78 -6.22 17.72
C ALA A 79 9.29 -7.65 17.43
N GLN A 80 7.99 -7.83 17.24
CA GLN A 80 7.37 -9.13 16.95
C GLN A 80 7.49 -9.55 15.48
N LYS A 81 8.01 -8.69 14.62
CA LYS A 81 8.11 -8.93 13.18
C LYS A 81 6.76 -9.31 12.56
N THR A 82 5.70 -8.62 12.97
CA THR A 82 4.34 -8.86 12.50
C THR A 82 4.26 -8.71 10.99
N SER A 83 3.59 -9.63 10.29
CA SER A 83 3.35 -9.51 8.85
C SER A 83 2.49 -8.27 8.54
N LEU A 84 2.62 -7.73 7.33
CA LEU A 84 1.77 -6.59 6.92
C LEU A 84 0.29 -6.93 7.03
N GLU A 85 -0.10 -8.17 6.68
CA GLU A 85 -1.47 -8.64 6.84
C GLU A 85 -1.93 -8.53 8.30
N ASN A 86 -1.18 -9.08 9.24
CA ASN A 86 -1.53 -9.05 10.66
C ASN A 86 -1.37 -7.66 11.27
N PHE A 87 -0.42 -6.87 10.79
CA PHE A 87 -0.24 -5.49 11.20
C PHE A 87 -1.52 -4.66 10.98
N PHE A 88 -2.12 -4.76 9.80
CA PHE A 88 -3.38 -4.07 9.52
C PHE A 88 -4.60 -4.77 10.14
N ALA A 89 -4.60 -6.09 10.24
CA ALA A 89 -5.69 -6.83 10.89
C ALA A 89 -5.81 -6.50 12.38
N SER A 90 -4.68 -6.27 13.06
CA SER A 90 -4.61 -5.93 14.49
C SER A 90 -4.64 -4.42 14.75
N ALA A 91 -4.62 -3.60 13.72
CA ALA A 91 -4.68 -2.14 13.87
C ALA A 91 -5.98 -1.75 14.59
N PRO A 92 -5.91 -0.94 15.68
CA PRO A 92 -7.09 -0.61 16.47
C PRO A 92 -8.19 0.06 15.67
N GLN A 93 -7.83 1.01 14.80
CA GLN A 93 -8.79 1.69 13.96
C GLN A 93 -8.07 2.38 12.79
N LEU A 94 -8.40 1.98 11.58
CA LEU A 94 -8.00 2.75 10.40
C LEU A 94 -8.65 4.14 10.48
N HIS A 95 -7.87 5.19 10.26
CA HIS A 95 -8.37 6.55 10.42
C HIS A 95 -9.58 6.81 9.50
N PRO A 96 -10.65 7.47 9.99
CA PRO A 96 -11.86 7.72 9.18
C PRO A 96 -11.60 8.52 7.90
N ASN A 97 -10.57 9.36 7.90
CA ASN A 97 -10.24 10.24 6.77
C ASN A 97 -9.30 9.63 5.73
N VAL A 98 -9.07 8.31 5.76
CA VAL A 98 -8.23 7.64 4.74
C VAL A 98 -8.78 7.79 3.34
N SER A 99 -10.10 7.97 3.18
CA SER A 99 -10.72 8.26 1.88
C SER A 99 -10.25 9.57 1.25
N LYS A 100 -9.68 10.48 2.04
CA LYS A 100 -9.06 11.73 1.56
C LYS A 100 -7.64 11.52 1.02
N ILE A 101 -7.06 10.32 1.19
CA ILE A 101 -5.76 9.98 0.62
C ILE A 101 -5.98 9.60 -0.84
N THR A 102 -5.46 10.43 -1.74
CA THR A 102 -5.61 10.26 -3.19
C THR A 102 -4.28 10.47 -3.90
N GLY A 103 -4.24 10.08 -5.15
CA GLY A 103 -3.09 10.29 -6.02
C GLY A 103 -2.32 9.02 -6.32
N VAL A 104 -1.21 9.18 -7.04
CA VAL A 104 -0.42 8.06 -7.56
C VAL A 104 0.65 7.65 -6.56
N ILE A 105 0.78 6.36 -6.34
CA ILE A 105 1.87 5.71 -5.61
C ILE A 105 2.19 4.36 -6.26
N CYS A 106 3.47 4.06 -6.48
CA CYS A 106 3.92 2.83 -7.13
C CYS A 106 3.21 2.55 -8.48
N GLY A 107 2.88 3.60 -9.24
CA GLY A 107 2.23 3.49 -10.56
C GLY A 107 0.71 3.31 -10.52
N TYR A 108 0.08 3.33 -9.34
CA TYR A 108 -1.37 3.16 -9.17
C TYR A 108 -1.99 4.37 -8.50
N ARG A 109 -3.24 4.69 -8.85
CA ARG A 109 -4.04 5.61 -8.06
C ARG A 109 -4.53 4.89 -6.80
N VAL A 110 -4.16 5.41 -5.64
CA VAL A 110 -4.43 4.74 -4.35
C VAL A 110 -5.94 4.59 -4.11
N GLU A 111 -6.73 5.56 -4.52
CA GLU A 111 -8.18 5.55 -4.39
C GLU A 111 -8.87 4.50 -5.25
N GLU A 112 -8.19 3.98 -6.28
CA GLU A 112 -8.72 3.01 -7.24
C GLU A 112 -8.29 1.55 -6.94
N ILE A 113 -7.48 1.33 -5.91
CA ILE A 113 -7.00 -0.03 -5.56
C ILE A 113 -8.15 -0.85 -5.01
N GLU A 114 -8.46 -1.97 -5.68
CA GLU A 114 -9.61 -2.82 -5.34
C GLU A 114 -9.37 -3.69 -4.12
N ASP A 115 -8.19 -4.30 -4.00
CA ASP A 115 -7.83 -5.10 -2.82
C ASP A 115 -7.67 -4.20 -1.60
N LYS A 116 -8.49 -4.43 -0.58
CA LYS A 116 -8.57 -3.55 0.59
C LYS A 116 -7.30 -3.56 1.45
N LEU A 117 -6.65 -4.70 1.59
CA LEU A 117 -5.39 -4.78 2.33
C LEU A 117 -4.26 -4.08 1.56
N MET A 118 -4.17 -4.32 0.26
CA MET A 118 -3.19 -3.62 -0.58
C MET A 118 -3.43 -2.12 -0.56
N GLN A 119 -4.68 -1.67 -0.59
CA GLN A 119 -5.01 -0.26 -0.48
C GLN A 119 -4.49 0.36 0.83
N LYS A 120 -4.66 -0.32 1.95
CA LYS A 120 -4.14 0.14 3.26
C LYS A 120 -2.61 0.24 3.25
N ILE A 121 -1.93 -0.75 2.68
CA ILE A 121 -0.48 -0.72 2.51
C ILE A 121 -0.06 0.48 1.64
N ARG A 122 -0.76 0.72 0.56
CA ARG A 122 -0.47 1.85 -0.34
C ARG A 122 -0.84 3.21 0.27
N TYR A 123 -1.82 3.29 1.15
CA TYR A 123 -2.04 4.49 1.95
C TYR A 123 -0.79 4.84 2.76
N MET A 124 -0.22 3.85 3.44
CA MET A 124 1.01 4.04 4.23
C MET A 124 2.16 4.52 3.34
N ASP A 125 2.41 3.84 2.22
CA ASP A 125 3.44 4.24 1.24
C ASP A 125 3.23 5.68 0.75
N LYS A 126 1.98 6.04 0.44
CA LYS A 126 1.63 7.37 -0.09
C LYS A 126 1.91 8.48 0.93
N LEU A 127 1.53 8.27 2.18
CA LEU A 127 1.75 9.27 3.23
C LEU A 127 3.25 9.49 3.48
N ILE A 128 4.04 8.42 3.49
CA ILE A 128 5.51 8.51 3.64
C ILE A 128 6.15 9.17 2.41
N ASP A 129 5.64 8.91 1.22
CA ASP A 129 6.09 9.58 0.00
C ASP A 129 5.83 11.10 0.07
N GLU A 130 4.66 11.50 0.53
CA GLU A 130 4.33 12.91 0.73
C GLU A 130 5.26 13.58 1.76
N LEU A 131 5.57 12.87 2.86
CA LEU A 131 6.53 13.34 3.86
C LEU A 131 7.91 13.58 3.22
N ALA A 132 8.42 12.62 2.47
CA ALA A 132 9.71 12.73 1.80
C ALA A 132 9.74 13.86 0.75
N LYS A 133 8.61 14.17 0.13
CA LYS A 133 8.46 15.27 -0.83
C LYS A 133 8.31 16.65 -0.17
N GLY A 134 8.36 16.72 1.15
CA GLY A 134 8.35 18.00 1.89
C GLY A 134 6.97 18.52 2.24
N ARG A 135 5.92 17.73 2.11
CA ARG A 135 4.58 18.16 2.51
C ARG A 135 4.50 18.41 4.01
N ALA A 136 3.76 19.42 4.43
CA ALA A 136 3.55 19.73 5.84
C ALA A 136 2.73 18.64 6.53
N MET A 137 3.07 18.33 7.79
CA MET A 137 2.40 17.26 8.55
C MET A 137 0.89 17.47 8.64
N GLU A 138 0.43 18.70 8.88
CA GLU A 138 -1.01 18.99 8.96
C GLU A 138 -1.77 18.72 7.66
N LYS A 139 -1.08 18.70 6.52
CA LYS A 139 -1.67 18.35 5.20
C LYS A 139 -1.60 16.86 4.95
N ILE A 140 -0.54 16.20 5.41
CA ILE A 140 -0.41 14.74 5.30
C ILE A 140 -1.48 14.06 6.14
N LEU A 141 -1.65 14.51 7.39
CA LEU A 141 -2.68 14.01 8.30
C LEU A 141 -4.02 14.67 7.97
N ARG A 142 -4.73 14.14 6.97
CA ARG A 142 -6.01 14.68 6.51
C ARG A 142 -6.99 14.83 7.66
N GLN A 143 -7.37 16.04 7.92
CA GLN A 143 -8.35 16.38 8.96
C GLN A 143 -9.70 16.78 8.36
#